data_38c0d68a24476f8e6a4d210482c64d84
#
_entry.id   38c0d68a24476f8e6a4d210482c64d84
#
_cell.length_a   1.000
_cell.length_b   1.000
_cell.length_c   1.000
_cell.angle_alpha   90.00
_cell.angle_beta   90.00
_cell.angle_gamma   90.00
#
_symmetry.space_group_name_H-M   'P 1'
#
loop_
_entity.id
_entity.type
_entity.pdbx_description
1 polymer ?
#
loop_
_entity_poly.entity_id
_entity_poly.type
_entity_poly.pdbx_seq_one_letter_code
_entity_poly.pdbx_strand_id
1 'polypeptide(L)' 'MGTARYVHWQDGGMWLGYFVEFPDYLTQGETLAELEENLRDLYKDLTSGEIPGLRRVAELAVG' A
#
# COMPACT_ATOMS: atom_id res chain seq x y z
N MET A 1 -15.75 -5.67 8.66
CA MET A 1 -14.30 -5.68 8.34
C MET A 1 -14.11 -5.71 6.84
N GLY A 2 -13.21 -4.89 6.35
CA GLY A 2 -12.88 -4.86 4.94
C GLY A 2 -11.55 -5.51 4.66
N THR A 3 -11.27 -5.70 3.39
CA THR A 3 -9.96 -6.14 2.93
C THR A 3 -9.42 -5.11 1.94
N ALA A 4 -8.09 -5.01 1.87
CA ALA A 4 -7.42 -4.17 0.89
C ALA A 4 -6.44 -5.06 0.12
N ARG A 5 -6.44 -4.91 -1.20
CA ARG A 5 -5.53 -5.67 -2.05
C ARG A 5 -4.18 -4.95 -2.12
N TYR A 6 -3.11 -5.73 -2.13
CA TYR A 6 -1.78 -5.18 -2.25
C TYR A 6 -0.94 -6.01 -3.21
N VAL A 7 0.04 -5.34 -3.81
CA VAL A 7 1.03 -5.95 -4.69
C VAL A 7 2.31 -6.10 -3.89
N HIS A 8 2.97 -7.25 -4.01
CA HIS A 8 4.25 -7.47 -3.34
C HIS A 8 5.21 -8.25 -4.22
N TRP A 9 6.49 -8.05 -3.97
CA TRP A 9 7.56 -8.80 -4.66
C TRP A 9 8.81 -8.77 -3.81
N GLN A 10 9.79 -9.58 -4.17
CA GLN A 10 11.10 -9.59 -3.53
C GLN A 10 12.14 -8.94 -4.42
N ASP A 11 13.04 -8.19 -3.81
CA ASP A 11 14.16 -7.57 -4.49
C ASP A 11 15.35 -7.58 -3.54
N GLY A 12 16.40 -8.35 -3.87
CA GLY A 12 17.61 -8.40 -3.08
C GLY A 12 17.43 -8.86 -1.65
N GLY A 13 16.48 -9.75 -1.39
CA GLY A 13 16.21 -10.25 -0.05
C GLY A 13 15.22 -9.41 0.74
N MET A 14 14.76 -8.31 0.18
CA MET A 14 13.72 -7.48 0.79
C MET A 14 12.38 -7.75 0.13
N TRP A 15 11.34 -7.70 0.94
CA TRP A 15 9.97 -7.73 0.44
C TRP A 15 9.49 -6.30 0.27
N LEU A 16 8.94 -6.00 -0.90
CA LEU A 16 8.42 -4.68 -1.23
C LEU A 16 6.93 -4.79 -1.54
N GLY A 17 6.18 -3.73 -1.28
CA GLY A 17 4.76 -3.78 -1.57
C GLY A 17 4.08 -2.42 -1.48
N TYR A 18 2.90 -2.36 -2.09
CA TYR A 18 2.04 -1.20 -2.03
C TYR A 18 0.58 -1.63 -2.17
N PHE A 19 -0.32 -0.83 -1.65
CA PHE A 19 -1.75 -1.07 -1.86
C PHE A 19 -2.16 -0.69 -3.27
N VAL A 20 -3.03 -1.49 -3.87
CA VAL A 20 -3.53 -1.23 -5.22
C VAL A 20 -4.18 0.15 -5.30
N GLU A 21 -4.88 0.56 -4.24
CA GLU A 21 -5.54 1.87 -4.19
C GLU A 21 -4.59 3.04 -3.94
N PHE A 22 -3.36 2.76 -3.48
CA PHE A 22 -2.39 3.79 -3.13
C PHE A 22 -1.01 3.45 -3.69
N PRO A 23 -0.88 3.40 -5.03
CA PRO A 23 0.36 2.90 -5.64
C PRO A 23 1.59 3.77 -5.44
N ASP A 24 1.42 5.00 -4.98
CA ASP A 24 2.55 5.90 -4.73
C ASP A 24 3.21 5.66 -3.36
N TYR A 25 2.63 4.79 -2.53
CA TYR A 25 3.09 4.61 -1.16
C TYR A 25 3.70 3.23 -0.99
N LEU A 26 4.98 3.12 -1.34
CA LEU A 26 5.75 1.88 -1.25
C LEU A 26 6.24 1.67 0.18
N THR A 27 6.15 0.42 0.65
CA THR A 27 6.76 0.04 1.92
C THR A 27 7.55 -1.26 1.73
N GLN A 28 8.27 -1.67 2.77
CA GLN A 28 9.16 -2.83 2.68
C GLN A 28 9.22 -3.59 4.00
N GLY A 29 9.79 -4.79 3.95
CA GLY A 29 10.05 -5.60 5.11
C GLY A 29 11.08 -6.67 4.78
N GLU A 30 11.72 -7.23 5.80
CA GLU A 30 12.70 -8.31 5.62
C GLU A 30 12.02 -9.66 5.41
N THR A 31 10.77 -9.77 5.84
CA THR A 31 9.94 -10.95 5.62
C THR A 31 8.58 -10.51 5.11
N LEU A 32 7.81 -11.44 4.55
CA LEU A 32 6.46 -11.13 4.11
C LEU A 32 5.59 -10.70 5.29
N ALA A 33 5.73 -11.35 6.44
CA ALA A 33 4.98 -10.99 7.64
C ALA A 33 5.28 -9.56 8.08
N GLU A 34 6.55 -9.15 8.02
CA GLU A 34 6.95 -7.79 8.36
C GLU A 34 6.41 -6.78 7.35
N LEU A 35 6.44 -7.12 6.05
CA LEU A 35 5.84 -6.29 5.03
C LEU A 35 4.35 -6.08 5.30
N GLU A 36 3.62 -7.15 5.62
CA GLU A 36 2.19 -7.06 5.90
C GLU A 36 1.91 -6.19 7.12
N GLU A 37 2.73 -6.30 8.15
CA GLU A 37 2.60 -5.47 9.34
C GLU A 37 2.81 -3.99 9.00
N ASN A 38 3.84 -3.70 8.20
CA ASN A 38 4.12 -2.34 7.76
C ASN A 38 3.01 -1.80 6.85
N LEU A 39 2.42 -2.66 6.02
CA LEU A 39 1.28 -2.28 5.21
C LEU A 39 0.06 -1.92 6.06
N ARG A 40 -0.20 -2.67 7.14
CA ARG A 40 -1.31 -2.36 8.04
C ARG A 40 -1.12 -1.01 8.70
N ASP A 41 0.10 -0.70 9.14
CA ASP A 41 0.41 0.60 9.72
C ASP A 41 0.24 1.72 8.72
N LEU A 42 0.73 1.50 7.50
CA LEU A 42 0.56 2.45 6.41
C LEU A 42 -0.91 2.69 6.10
N TYR A 43 -1.71 1.64 6.08
CA TYR A 43 -3.14 1.75 5.79
C TYR A 43 -3.86 2.65 6.79
N LYS A 44 -3.50 2.54 8.07
CA LYS A 44 -4.06 3.39 9.10
C LYS A 44 -3.78 4.87 8.82
N ASP A 45 -2.55 5.18 8.42
CA ASP A 45 -2.16 6.54 8.08
C ASP A 45 -2.88 7.03 6.82
N LEU A 46 -2.96 6.18 5.79
CA LEU A 46 -3.58 6.53 4.53
C LEU A 46 -5.09 6.77 4.66
N THR A 47 -5.74 6.11 5.60
CA THR A 47 -7.19 6.23 5.79
C THR A 47 -7.59 7.16 6.93
N SER A 48 -6.61 7.70 7.66
CA SER A 48 -6.88 8.60 8.80
C SER A 48 -7.26 10.02 8.36
N GLY A 49 -6.93 10.38 7.10
CA GLY A 49 -7.16 11.74 6.62
C GLY A 49 -6.08 12.73 7.04
N GLU A 50 -5.01 12.27 7.66
CA GLU A 50 -3.94 13.13 8.17
C GLU A 50 -2.85 13.43 7.15
N ILE A 51 -2.82 12.68 6.03
CA ILE A 51 -1.80 12.88 4.99
C ILE A 51 -2.27 13.92 3.98
N PRO A 52 -1.61 15.07 3.91
CA PRO A 52 -1.97 16.09 2.92
C PRO A 52 -1.59 15.62 1.51
N GLY A 53 -2.44 15.94 0.54
CA GLY A 53 -2.18 15.56 -0.85
C GLY A 53 -2.27 14.08 -1.13
N LEU A 54 -2.99 13.34 -0.30
CA LEU A 54 -3.18 11.91 -0.51
C LEU A 54 -3.79 11.63 -1.89
N ARG A 55 -3.14 10.75 -2.64
CA ARG A 55 -3.59 10.35 -3.98
C ARG A 55 -4.48 9.14 -3.89
N ARG A 56 -5.48 9.11 -4.73
CA ARG A 56 -6.43 7.99 -4.78
C ARG A 56 -6.52 7.46 -6.20
N VAL A 57 -6.78 6.16 -6.30
CA VAL A 57 -7.03 5.52 -7.58
C VAL A 57 -8.52 5.66 -7.90
N ALA A 58 -8.81 6.04 -9.12
CA ALA A 58 -10.17 6.18 -9.61
C ALA A 58 -10.22 5.73 -11.07
N GLU A 59 -11.39 5.39 -11.54
CA GLU A 59 -11.60 4.99 -12.92
C GLU A 59 -12.31 6.11 -13.67
N LEU A 60 -11.87 6.34 -14.91
CA LEU A 60 -12.47 7.31 -15.81
C LEU A 60 -12.84 6.61 -17.11
N ALA A 61 -14.09 6.76 -17.51
CA ALA A 61 -14.52 6.23 -18.81
C ALA A 61 -13.94 7.13 -19.91
N VAL A 62 -13.22 6.54 -20.84
CA VAL A 62 -12.52 7.31 -21.90
C VAL A 62 -12.96 6.94 -23.31
N GLY A 63 -14.08 6.36 -23.45
CA GLY A 63 -14.62 6.03 -24.72
C GLY A 63 -15.09 4.64 -24.87
#